data_c073a24493fe9f8ef13ae38936aa3fa1
#
_entry.id   c073a24493fe9f8ef13ae38936aa3fa1
#
_cell.length_a   1.000
_cell.length_b   1.000
_cell.length_c   1.000
_cell.angle_alpha   90.00
_cell.angle_beta   90.00
_cell.angle_gamma   90.00
#
_symmetry.space_group_name_H-M   'P 1'
#
loop_
_entity.id
_entity.type
_entity.pdbx_description
1 polymer ?
#
loop_
_entity_poly.entity_id
_entity_poly.type
_entity_poly.pdbx_seq_one_letter_code
_entity_poly.pdbx_strand_id
1 'polypeptide(L)'
;SRKAGLPPGTLVHIGEKKSETVTISVYEYGEGQFQERAVSKPDEIAMTGEPTVRWVDVGGIHKMEVLESFGKMFGLHPLLLEDIANTDQRPKLDDYGSYGYVVLKMLYEGDREGDINVEQVSLVFGENFLLSFQENGGDVFQGVKERLRNGKGRLRHAAADYLLYALMDSIVARYFLLLETLGERIEALQDV
;
A
#
# COMPACT_ATOMS: atom_id res chain seq x y z
N SER A 1 -24.84 2.73 -7.03
CA SER A 1 -23.47 3.22 -6.95
C SER A 1 -23.45 4.56 -6.23
N ARG A 2 -22.63 4.71 -5.17
CA ARG A 2 -22.52 5.96 -4.38
C ARG A 2 -22.00 7.16 -5.21
N LYS A 3 -21.47 6.94 -6.40
CA LYS A 3 -20.98 7.99 -7.34
C LYS A 3 -22.03 8.49 -8.35
N ALA A 4 -23.20 7.87 -8.45
CA ALA A 4 -24.20 8.28 -9.42
C ALA A 4 -24.67 9.72 -9.13
N GLY A 5 -24.43 10.63 -10.10
CA GLY A 5 -24.83 12.04 -10.02
C GLY A 5 -23.80 13.00 -9.43
N LEU A 6 -22.61 12.54 -9.02
CA LEU A 6 -21.53 13.41 -8.56
C LEU A 6 -20.63 13.86 -9.73
N PRO A 7 -20.04 15.06 -9.67
CA PRO A 7 -19.11 15.53 -10.67
C PRO A 7 -17.88 14.61 -10.78
N PRO A 8 -17.26 14.50 -11.97
CA PRO A 8 -15.97 13.82 -12.12
C PRO A 8 -14.92 14.42 -11.18
N GLY A 9 -14.07 13.57 -10.57
CA GLY A 9 -13.07 14.02 -9.60
C GLY A 9 -13.58 14.11 -8.15
N THR A 10 -14.87 13.84 -7.89
CA THR A 10 -15.39 13.78 -6.53
C THR A 10 -14.87 12.52 -5.83
N LEU A 11 -14.07 12.72 -4.78
CA LEU A 11 -13.54 11.63 -3.98
C LEU A 11 -14.65 11.07 -3.07
N VAL A 12 -14.94 9.78 -3.26
CA VAL A 12 -15.85 9.01 -2.42
C VAL A 12 -15.25 7.64 -2.19
N HIS A 13 -15.15 7.22 -0.95
CA HIS A 13 -14.75 5.86 -0.63
C HIS A 13 -15.82 4.87 -1.12
N ILE A 14 -15.41 3.91 -1.95
CA ILE A 14 -16.22 2.81 -2.44
C ILE A 14 -15.59 1.52 -1.92
N GLY A 15 -16.38 0.69 -1.27
CA GLY A 15 -15.97 -0.53 -0.60
C GLY A 15 -16.37 -0.53 0.87
N GLU A 16 -16.03 -1.57 1.58
CA GLU A 16 -16.22 -1.67 3.01
C GLU A 16 -15.16 -0.88 3.75
N LYS A 17 -15.56 -0.19 4.83
CA LYS A 17 -14.61 0.45 5.74
C LYS A 17 -14.00 -0.62 6.64
N LYS A 18 -12.75 -0.97 6.38
CA LYS A 18 -12.03 -2.03 7.12
C LYS A 18 -11.22 -1.53 8.31
N SER A 19 -11.02 -0.22 8.45
CA SER A 19 -10.32 0.38 9.59
C SER A 19 -11.08 1.60 10.12
N GLU A 20 -11.08 1.78 11.45
CA GLU A 20 -11.63 2.97 12.10
C GLU A 20 -10.64 4.14 12.11
N THR A 21 -9.35 3.84 12.08
CA THR A 21 -8.28 4.83 12.19
C THR A 21 -7.42 4.84 10.92
N VAL A 22 -6.93 6.03 10.58
CA VAL A 22 -5.88 6.18 9.56
C VAL A 22 -4.54 6.19 10.26
N THR A 23 -3.63 5.35 9.79
CA THR A 23 -2.24 5.31 10.25
C THR A 23 -1.33 5.76 9.12
N ILE A 24 -0.33 6.58 9.45
CA ILE A 24 0.65 7.08 8.47
C ILE A 24 2.03 6.86 9.06
N SER A 25 2.82 6.03 8.42
CA SER A 25 4.21 5.77 8.77
C SER A 25 5.13 6.25 7.65
N VAL A 26 6.16 6.98 8.00
CA VAL A 26 7.12 7.56 7.05
C VAL A 26 8.48 6.91 7.28
N TYR A 27 9.05 6.37 6.22
CA TYR A 27 10.38 5.77 6.19
C TYR A 27 11.22 6.58 5.20
N GLU A 28 12.30 7.16 5.67
CA GLU A 28 13.23 7.93 4.85
C GLU A 28 14.61 7.29 4.96
N TYR A 29 15.20 6.96 3.83
CA TYR A 29 16.49 6.31 3.83
C TYR A 29 17.34 6.68 2.62
N GLY A 30 18.62 6.46 2.76
CA GLY A 30 19.66 6.68 1.78
C GLY A 30 20.98 6.12 2.30
N GLU A 31 22.08 6.50 1.65
CA GLU A 31 23.40 6.03 2.04
C GLU A 31 23.74 6.50 3.46
N GLY A 32 23.82 5.54 4.39
CA GLY A 32 24.13 5.80 5.80
C GLY A 32 23.04 6.47 6.64
N GLN A 33 21.85 6.70 6.08
CA GLN A 33 20.74 7.35 6.79
C GLN A 33 19.50 6.48 6.78
N PHE A 34 18.81 6.46 7.92
CA PHE A 34 17.49 5.85 8.06
C PHE A 34 16.71 6.57 9.15
N GLN A 35 15.50 6.97 8.82
CA GLN A 35 14.53 7.53 9.77
C GLN A 35 13.19 6.83 9.59
N GLU A 36 12.54 6.56 10.70
CA GLU A 36 11.18 6.05 10.76
C GLU A 36 10.39 6.93 11.72
N ARG A 37 9.21 7.37 11.30
CA ARG A 37 8.31 8.14 12.17
C ARG A 37 6.85 7.87 11.82
N ALA A 38 5.98 7.90 12.82
CA ALA A 38 4.55 7.95 12.65
C ALA A 38 4.09 9.42 12.69
N VAL A 39 3.13 9.76 11.85
CA VAL A 39 2.50 11.08 11.80
C VAL A 39 0.98 10.94 11.86
N SER A 40 0.31 11.94 12.40
CA SER A 40 -1.15 11.93 12.52
C SER A 40 -1.84 12.47 11.26
N LYS A 41 -1.14 13.32 10.50
CA LYS A 41 -1.63 13.99 9.28
C LYS A 41 -0.53 14.06 8.23
N PRO A 42 -0.91 14.05 6.92
CA PRO A 42 0.06 14.22 5.83
C PRO A 42 0.90 15.49 5.98
N ASP A 43 0.31 16.60 6.41
CA ASP A 43 0.98 17.91 6.53
C ASP A 43 2.14 17.92 7.55
N GLU A 44 2.20 16.92 8.45
CA GLU A 44 3.31 16.71 9.38
C GLU A 44 4.54 16.06 8.71
N ILE A 45 4.38 15.58 7.47
CA ILE A 45 5.50 15.04 6.70
C ILE A 45 6.35 16.21 6.22
N ALA A 46 7.48 16.43 6.90
CA ALA A 46 8.45 17.41 6.45
C ALA A 46 9.03 16.97 5.10
N MET A 47 8.76 17.75 4.04
CA MET A 47 9.36 17.53 2.71
C MET A 47 10.78 18.12 2.64
N THR A 48 11.46 18.24 3.79
CA THR A 48 12.83 18.74 3.93
C THR A 48 13.83 17.57 3.82
N GLY A 49 14.99 17.87 3.29
CA GLY A 49 16.02 16.86 2.99
C GLY A 49 15.76 16.16 1.66
N GLU A 50 16.78 15.50 1.17
CA GLU A 50 16.74 14.71 -0.04
C GLU A 50 17.13 13.25 0.29
N PRO A 51 16.24 12.47 0.94
CA PRO A 51 16.50 11.06 1.12
C PRO A 51 16.57 10.39 -0.26
N THR A 52 17.33 9.33 -0.40
CA THR A 52 17.35 8.53 -1.63
C THR A 52 15.94 8.00 -1.92
N VAL A 53 15.23 7.57 -0.88
CA VAL A 53 13.83 7.13 -0.97
C VAL A 53 13.05 7.60 0.24
N ARG A 54 11.85 8.14 0.00
CA ARG A 54 10.82 8.39 1.00
C ARG A 54 9.66 7.43 0.75
N TRP A 55 9.42 6.53 1.68
CA TRP A 55 8.26 5.65 1.68
C TRP A 55 7.23 6.13 2.70
N VAL A 56 6.01 6.37 2.25
CA VAL A 56 4.88 6.68 3.13
C VAL A 56 3.89 5.51 3.06
N ASP A 57 3.71 4.82 4.17
CA ASP A 57 2.78 3.71 4.31
C ASP A 57 1.52 4.17 5.04
N VAL A 58 0.38 4.08 4.35
CA VAL A 58 -0.91 4.57 4.80
C VAL A 58 -1.87 3.40 4.97
N GLY A 59 -2.32 3.18 6.19
CA GLY A 59 -3.39 2.23 6.52
C GLY A 59 -4.70 2.97 6.81
N GLY A 60 -5.80 2.50 6.21
CA GLY A 60 -7.11 3.14 6.35
C GLY A 60 -7.32 4.28 5.35
N ILE A 61 -7.95 3.99 4.23
CA ILE A 61 -8.16 4.92 3.10
C ILE A 61 -9.56 5.56 3.08
N HIS A 62 -10.30 5.48 4.17
CA HIS A 62 -11.69 5.96 4.23
C HIS A 62 -11.82 7.47 4.43
N LYS A 63 -10.76 8.18 4.79
CA LYS A 63 -10.74 9.64 4.98
C LYS A 63 -10.25 10.33 3.71
N MET A 64 -11.19 10.95 3.00
CA MET A 64 -10.90 11.59 1.71
C MET A 64 -9.95 12.79 1.85
N GLU A 65 -10.02 13.52 2.95
CA GLU A 65 -9.13 14.66 3.25
C GLU A 65 -7.67 14.24 3.29
N VAL A 66 -7.38 13.03 3.77
CA VAL A 66 -6.02 12.47 3.80
C VAL A 66 -5.52 12.20 2.39
N LEU A 67 -6.35 11.59 1.54
CA LEU A 67 -6.00 11.34 0.14
C LEU A 67 -5.81 12.65 -0.64
N GLU A 68 -6.68 13.64 -0.43
CA GLU A 68 -6.53 14.96 -1.05
C GLU A 68 -5.24 15.66 -0.65
N SER A 69 -4.84 15.55 0.63
CA SER A 69 -3.59 16.11 1.12
C SER A 69 -2.38 15.44 0.45
N PHE A 70 -2.39 14.11 0.30
CA PHE A 70 -1.35 13.41 -0.46
C PHE A 70 -1.36 13.81 -1.94
N GLY A 71 -2.55 13.96 -2.54
CA GLY A 71 -2.70 14.44 -3.90
C GLY A 71 -2.02 15.79 -4.14
N LYS A 72 -2.22 16.74 -3.24
CA LYS A 72 -1.58 18.06 -3.29
C LYS A 72 -0.07 17.99 -3.05
N MET A 73 0.35 17.21 -2.05
CA MET A 73 1.76 17.11 -1.64
C MET A 73 2.63 16.47 -2.72
N PHE A 74 2.15 15.43 -3.39
CA PHE A 74 2.89 14.67 -4.39
C PHE A 74 2.46 14.96 -5.84
N GLY A 75 1.57 15.93 -6.06
CA GLY A 75 1.10 16.31 -7.39
C GLY A 75 0.34 15.17 -8.11
N LEU A 76 -0.47 14.39 -7.37
CA LEU A 76 -1.16 13.24 -7.93
C LEU A 76 -2.44 13.66 -8.67
N HIS A 77 -2.69 12.97 -9.77
CA HIS A 77 -3.87 13.24 -10.58
C HIS A 77 -5.17 12.89 -9.83
N PRO A 78 -6.23 13.72 -9.90
CA PRO A 78 -7.49 13.46 -9.20
C PRO A 78 -8.12 12.09 -9.49
N LEU A 79 -8.03 11.62 -10.74
CA LEU A 79 -8.55 10.28 -11.11
C LEU A 79 -7.78 9.14 -10.42
N LEU A 80 -6.48 9.31 -10.16
CA LEU A 80 -5.71 8.34 -9.39
C LEU A 80 -6.20 8.28 -7.94
N LEU A 81 -6.49 9.43 -7.32
CA LEU A 81 -7.04 9.46 -5.97
C LEU A 81 -8.43 8.80 -5.91
N GLU A 82 -9.25 8.96 -6.96
CA GLU A 82 -10.51 8.22 -7.07
C GLU A 82 -10.30 6.71 -7.12
N ASP A 83 -9.29 6.26 -7.86
CA ASP A 83 -8.96 4.84 -7.98
C ASP A 83 -8.45 4.26 -6.65
N ILE A 84 -7.65 5.02 -5.90
CA ILE A 84 -7.23 4.62 -4.54
C ILE A 84 -8.44 4.50 -3.61
N ALA A 85 -9.37 5.45 -3.67
CA ALA A 85 -10.57 5.46 -2.84
C ALA A 85 -11.60 4.37 -3.22
N ASN A 86 -11.48 3.81 -4.42
CA ASN A 86 -12.35 2.74 -4.91
C ASN A 86 -11.66 1.39 -4.77
N THR A 87 -12.00 0.63 -3.75
CA THR A 87 -11.38 -0.66 -3.44
C THR A 87 -11.86 -1.83 -4.31
N ASP A 88 -12.76 -1.57 -5.28
CA ASP A 88 -13.22 -2.54 -6.26
C ASP A 88 -12.42 -2.55 -7.58
N GLN A 89 -11.27 -1.86 -7.61
CA GLN A 89 -10.41 -1.84 -8.79
C GLN A 89 -9.87 -3.22 -9.12
N ARG A 90 -9.69 -3.48 -10.41
CA ARG A 90 -8.92 -4.65 -10.86
C ARG A 90 -7.42 -4.37 -10.74
N PRO A 91 -6.59 -5.39 -10.55
CA PRO A 91 -5.15 -5.22 -10.64
C PRO A 91 -4.76 -4.54 -11.95
N LYS A 92 -3.95 -3.50 -11.87
CA LYS A 92 -3.50 -2.72 -13.03
C LYS A 92 -2.21 -1.98 -12.76
N LEU A 93 -1.55 -1.57 -13.82
CA LEU A 93 -0.42 -0.66 -13.80
C LEU A 93 -0.73 0.50 -14.76
N ASP A 94 -0.68 1.71 -14.24
CA ASP A 94 -0.87 2.96 -15.01
C ASP A 94 0.40 3.81 -14.92
N ASP A 95 0.80 4.39 -16.06
CA ASP A 95 1.93 5.33 -16.15
C ASP A 95 1.39 6.75 -16.29
N TYR A 96 1.79 7.62 -15.35
CA TYR A 96 1.47 9.06 -15.34
C TYR A 96 2.66 9.93 -15.75
N GLY A 97 3.73 9.34 -16.27
CA GLY A 97 4.94 10.03 -16.75
C GLY A 97 5.93 10.29 -15.62
N SER A 98 5.63 11.16 -14.67
CA SER A 98 6.50 11.46 -13.51
C SER A 98 6.38 10.45 -12.37
N TYR A 99 5.36 9.62 -12.37
CA TYR A 99 5.13 8.55 -11.40
C TYR A 99 4.29 7.43 -12.01
N GLY A 100 4.42 6.24 -11.46
CA GLY A 100 3.60 5.08 -11.80
C GLY A 100 2.61 4.74 -10.69
N TYR A 101 1.55 4.02 -11.04
CA TYR A 101 0.49 3.56 -10.14
C TYR A 101 0.22 2.08 -10.34
N VAL A 102 0.30 1.29 -9.28
CA VAL A 102 0.01 -0.14 -9.27
C VAL A 102 -1.12 -0.43 -8.31
N VAL A 103 -2.11 -1.18 -8.76
CA VAL A 103 -3.16 -1.76 -7.92
C VAL A 103 -2.96 -3.26 -7.85
N LEU A 104 -2.93 -3.79 -6.64
CA LEU A 104 -2.85 -5.22 -6.36
C LEU A 104 -3.98 -5.63 -5.41
N LYS A 105 -4.33 -6.90 -5.41
CA LYS A 105 -5.19 -7.50 -4.40
C LYS A 105 -4.34 -8.36 -3.48
N MET A 106 -4.39 -8.09 -2.21
CA MET A 106 -3.81 -8.93 -1.17
C MET A 106 -4.85 -9.92 -0.68
N LEU A 107 -4.46 -11.17 -0.56
CA LEU A 107 -5.28 -12.24 -0.06
C LEU A 107 -4.74 -12.73 1.28
N TYR A 108 -5.61 -12.94 2.25
CA TYR A 108 -5.25 -13.50 3.55
C TYR A 108 -6.41 -14.32 4.14
N GLU A 109 -6.08 -15.22 5.05
CA GLU A 109 -7.09 -16.02 5.73
C GLU A 109 -7.98 -15.13 6.60
N GLY A 110 -9.28 -15.37 6.54
CA GLY A 110 -10.26 -14.71 7.39
C GLY A 110 -10.32 -15.33 8.79
N ASP A 111 -11.20 -14.76 9.63
CA ASP A 111 -11.38 -15.21 11.02
C ASP A 111 -12.01 -16.61 11.12
N ARG A 112 -12.71 -17.04 10.09
CA ARG A 112 -13.30 -18.38 10.03
C ARG A 112 -12.48 -19.26 9.10
N GLU A 113 -12.39 -20.53 9.46
CA GLU A 113 -11.71 -21.52 8.64
C GLU A 113 -12.32 -21.57 7.23
N GLY A 114 -11.49 -21.40 6.22
CA GLY A 114 -11.90 -21.38 4.82
C GLY A 114 -12.30 -20.02 4.25
N ASP A 115 -12.45 -19.00 5.09
CA ASP A 115 -12.70 -17.64 4.62
C ASP A 115 -11.41 -17.03 4.04
N ILE A 116 -11.54 -16.41 2.87
CA ILE A 116 -10.45 -15.63 2.26
C ILE A 116 -10.88 -14.18 2.20
N ASN A 117 -10.14 -13.34 2.89
CA ASN A 117 -10.30 -11.91 2.81
C ASN A 117 -9.48 -11.34 1.66
N VAL A 118 -10.05 -10.34 1.00
CA VAL A 118 -9.41 -9.62 -0.11
C VAL A 118 -9.25 -8.16 0.29
N GLU A 119 -8.06 -7.62 0.14
CA GLU A 119 -7.75 -6.22 0.40
C GLU A 119 -7.08 -5.60 -0.82
N GLN A 120 -7.46 -4.37 -1.15
CA GLN A 120 -6.77 -3.62 -2.18
C GLN A 120 -5.54 -2.94 -1.60
N VAL A 121 -4.43 -3.08 -2.30
CA VAL A 121 -3.19 -2.34 -2.06
C VAL A 121 -2.91 -1.47 -3.27
N SER A 122 -2.75 -0.18 -3.05
CA SER A 122 -2.40 0.80 -4.08
C SER A 122 -1.00 1.33 -3.82
N LEU A 123 -0.14 1.25 -4.83
CA LEU A 123 1.24 1.73 -4.77
C LEU A 123 1.44 2.83 -5.79
N VAL A 124 1.86 4.02 -5.34
CA VAL A 124 2.26 5.14 -6.20
C VAL A 124 3.75 5.34 -6.03
N PHE A 125 4.51 5.31 -7.12
CA PHE A 125 5.96 5.37 -7.05
C PHE A 125 6.54 6.34 -8.06
N GLY A 126 7.45 7.18 -7.63
CA GLY A 126 8.25 8.09 -8.44
C GLY A 126 9.73 7.75 -8.33
N GLU A 127 10.58 8.66 -8.77
CA GLU A 127 12.02 8.47 -8.79
C GLU A 127 12.60 8.21 -7.38
N ASN A 128 12.14 8.98 -6.38
CA ASN A 128 12.67 8.98 -5.01
C ASN A 128 11.57 8.85 -3.93
N PHE A 129 10.36 8.47 -4.31
CA PHE A 129 9.29 8.26 -3.35
C PHE A 129 8.43 7.04 -3.71
N LEU A 130 7.79 6.48 -2.69
CA LEU A 130 6.75 5.49 -2.81
C LEU A 130 5.67 5.74 -1.76
N LEU A 131 4.41 5.72 -2.19
CA LEU A 131 3.24 5.75 -1.32
C LEU A 131 2.55 4.40 -1.41
N SER A 132 2.29 3.77 -0.26
CA SER A 132 1.47 2.57 -0.18
C SER A 132 0.18 2.89 0.57
N PHE A 133 -0.94 2.51 -0.02
CA PHE A 133 -2.27 2.68 0.58
C PHE A 133 -2.90 1.31 0.76
N GLN A 134 -3.27 1.01 1.99
CA GLN A 134 -3.92 -0.24 2.40
C GLN A 134 -5.28 0.09 3.02
N GLU A 135 -6.28 -0.78 2.82
CA GLU A 135 -7.60 -0.61 3.45
C GLU A 135 -7.52 -0.79 4.97
N ASN A 136 -6.67 -1.72 5.40
CA ASN A 136 -6.29 -1.96 6.79
C ASN A 136 -4.81 -1.62 6.96
N GLY A 137 -4.39 -1.10 8.08
CA GLY A 137 -2.96 -0.96 8.40
C GLY A 137 -2.29 -2.30 8.72
N GLY A 138 -2.45 -3.30 7.82
CA GLY A 138 -1.98 -4.67 8.05
C GLY A 138 -0.46 -4.83 8.06
N ASP A 139 -0.01 -6.05 8.33
CA ASP A 139 1.41 -6.39 8.53
C ASP A 139 2.12 -6.93 7.27
N VAL A 140 1.47 -6.88 6.10
CA VAL A 140 2.01 -7.45 4.86
C VAL A 140 3.42 -6.93 4.53
N PHE A 141 3.70 -5.70 4.90
CA PHE A 141 5.00 -5.05 4.66
C PHE A 141 5.95 -5.11 5.86
N GLN A 142 5.60 -5.82 6.93
CA GLN A 142 6.42 -5.90 8.14
C GLN A 142 7.84 -6.39 7.86
N GLY A 143 8.00 -7.41 7.01
CA GLY A 143 9.32 -7.92 6.62
C GLY A 143 10.18 -6.87 5.89
N VAL A 144 9.56 -6.02 5.07
CA VAL A 144 10.27 -4.90 4.40
C VAL A 144 10.66 -3.83 5.41
N LYS A 145 9.76 -3.47 6.33
CA LYS A 145 10.02 -2.52 7.42
C LYS A 145 11.18 -2.99 8.31
N GLU A 146 11.22 -4.27 8.66
CA GLU A 146 12.32 -4.86 9.44
C GLU A 146 13.65 -4.84 8.70
N ARG A 147 13.64 -5.14 7.40
CA ARG A 147 14.86 -5.03 6.57
C ARG A 147 15.39 -3.61 6.52
N LEU A 148 14.50 -2.60 6.44
CA LEU A 148 14.88 -1.18 6.53
C LEU A 148 15.45 -0.85 7.91
N ARG A 149 14.83 -1.26 9.01
CA ARG A 149 15.32 -1.00 10.38
C ARG A 149 16.69 -1.63 10.62
N ASN A 150 16.85 -2.87 10.19
CA ASN A 150 18.10 -3.62 10.43
C ASN A 150 19.24 -3.23 9.49
N GLY A 151 18.98 -2.48 8.41
CA GLY A 151 19.98 -2.09 7.43
C GLY A 151 20.62 -3.25 6.68
N LYS A 152 20.01 -4.44 6.73
CA LYS A 152 20.57 -5.63 6.07
C LYS A 152 20.16 -5.69 4.59
N GLY A 153 21.11 -6.11 3.76
CA GLY A 153 20.89 -6.30 2.33
C GLY A 153 20.92 -5.00 1.54
N ARG A 154 20.37 -5.03 0.34
CA ARG A 154 20.46 -3.95 -0.65
C ARG A 154 19.41 -2.85 -0.51
N LEU A 155 18.37 -3.06 0.32
CA LEU A 155 17.18 -2.21 0.32
C LEU A 155 17.48 -0.73 0.60
N ARG A 156 18.33 -0.43 1.60
CA ARG A 156 18.72 0.96 1.92
C ARG A 156 19.64 1.62 0.89
N HIS A 157 20.27 0.84 0.03
CA HIS A 157 21.21 1.31 -0.99
C HIS A 157 20.59 1.35 -2.39
N ALA A 158 19.30 1.00 -2.51
CA ALA A 158 18.58 0.94 -3.75
C ALA A 158 17.56 2.08 -3.87
N ALA A 159 17.12 2.37 -5.09
CA ALA A 159 16.12 3.38 -5.37
C ALA A 159 14.68 2.89 -5.11
N ALA A 160 13.70 3.74 -5.39
CA ALA A 160 12.29 3.45 -5.12
C ALA A 160 11.73 2.26 -5.91
N ASP A 161 12.28 1.96 -7.07
CA ASP A 161 11.93 0.79 -7.89
C ASP A 161 12.22 -0.54 -7.16
N TYR A 162 13.33 -0.63 -6.44
CA TYR A 162 13.64 -1.81 -5.64
C TYR A 162 12.73 -1.94 -4.43
N LEU A 163 12.33 -0.82 -3.82
CA LEU A 163 11.31 -0.83 -2.77
C LEU A 163 9.97 -1.32 -3.32
N LEU A 164 9.54 -0.81 -4.48
CA LEU A 164 8.34 -1.27 -5.17
C LEU A 164 8.37 -2.78 -5.37
N TYR A 165 9.48 -3.30 -5.92
CA TYR A 165 9.68 -4.73 -6.08
C TYR A 165 9.54 -5.48 -4.75
N ALA A 166 10.18 -5.01 -3.67
CA ALA A 166 10.12 -5.66 -2.36
C ALA A 166 8.71 -5.69 -1.77
N LEU A 167 7.91 -4.62 -1.96
CA LEU A 167 6.52 -4.58 -1.51
C LEU A 167 5.63 -5.52 -2.34
N MET A 168 5.79 -5.54 -3.66
CA MET A 168 5.06 -6.47 -4.53
C MET A 168 5.41 -7.93 -4.21
N ASP A 169 6.69 -8.22 -3.99
CA ASP A 169 7.17 -9.56 -3.60
C ASP A 169 6.54 -10.02 -2.29
N SER A 170 6.39 -9.12 -1.31
CA SER A 170 5.70 -9.43 -0.05
C SER A 170 4.23 -9.83 -0.25
N ILE A 171 3.54 -9.19 -1.20
CA ILE A 171 2.15 -9.54 -1.54
C ILE A 171 2.09 -10.89 -2.25
N VAL A 172 2.98 -11.13 -3.21
CA VAL A 172 3.07 -12.40 -3.94
C VAL A 172 3.41 -13.57 -3.00
N ALA A 173 4.30 -13.35 -2.04
CA ALA A 173 4.64 -14.36 -1.03
C ALA A 173 3.40 -14.79 -0.21
N ARG A 174 2.47 -13.87 0.07
CA ARG A 174 1.19 -14.19 0.72
C ARG A 174 0.31 -15.11 -0.14
N TYR A 175 0.32 -14.94 -1.47
CA TYR A 175 -0.42 -15.85 -2.35
C TYR A 175 0.11 -17.27 -2.27
N PHE A 176 1.44 -17.45 -2.27
CA PHE A 176 2.05 -18.77 -2.15
C PHE A 176 1.70 -19.44 -0.82
N LEU A 177 1.79 -18.70 0.28
CA LEU A 177 1.42 -19.22 1.60
C LEU A 177 -0.04 -19.68 1.64
N LEU A 178 -0.96 -18.90 1.06
CA LEU A 178 -2.37 -19.26 0.99
C LEU A 178 -2.59 -20.51 0.13
N LEU A 179 -1.89 -20.63 -0.99
CA LEU A 179 -1.98 -21.81 -1.86
C LEU A 179 -1.45 -23.08 -1.19
N GLU A 180 -0.38 -22.99 -0.40
CA GLU A 180 0.14 -24.09 0.42
C GLU A 180 -0.92 -24.55 1.43
N THR A 181 -1.51 -23.63 2.18
CA THR A 181 -2.59 -23.94 3.15
C THR A 181 -3.79 -24.59 2.47
N LEU A 182 -4.20 -24.11 1.29
CA LEU A 182 -5.29 -24.71 0.53
C LEU A 182 -4.92 -26.11 0.02
N GLY A 183 -3.69 -26.33 -0.42
CA GLY A 183 -3.17 -27.63 -0.82
C GLY A 183 -3.26 -28.67 0.30
N GLU A 184 -2.76 -28.33 1.49
CA GLU A 184 -2.81 -29.17 2.68
C GLU A 184 -4.26 -29.56 3.06
N ARG A 185 -5.18 -28.61 2.95
CA ARG A 185 -6.61 -28.86 3.22
C ARG A 185 -7.23 -29.84 2.20
N ILE A 186 -6.89 -29.69 0.93
CA ILE A 186 -7.37 -30.61 -0.13
C ILE A 186 -6.84 -32.02 0.12
N GLU A 187 -5.57 -32.18 0.46
CA GLU A 187 -4.96 -33.46 0.79
C GLU A 187 -5.66 -34.11 2.00
N ALA A 188 -5.90 -33.34 3.06
CA ALA A 188 -6.60 -33.82 4.24
C ALA A 188 -8.05 -34.32 3.95
N LEU A 189 -8.72 -33.74 2.95
CA LEU A 189 -10.05 -34.20 2.52
C LEU A 189 -10.00 -35.44 1.67
N GLN A 190 -8.89 -35.78 1.02
CA GLN A 190 -8.72 -36.98 0.22
C GLN A 190 -8.41 -38.21 1.08
N ASP A 191 -7.87 -38.00 2.28
CA ASP A 191 -7.52 -39.10 3.22
C ASP A 191 -8.72 -39.57 4.08
N VAL A 192 -9.92 -39.04 3.85
CA VAL A 192 -11.18 -39.41 4.51
C VAL A 192 -11.98 -40.32 3.58
#